data_8803159b19edd51e917dd6af330e1f07
#
_entry.id   8803159b19edd51e917dd6af330e1f07
#
_cell.length_a   1.000
_cell.length_b   1.000
_cell.length_c   1.000
_cell.angle_alpha   90.00
_cell.angle_beta   90.00
_cell.angle_gamma   90.00
#
_symmetry.space_group_name_H-M   'P 1'
#
loop_
_entity.id
_entity.type
_entity.pdbx_description
1 polymer ?
#
loop_
_entity_poly.entity_id
_entity_poly.type
_entity_poly.pdbx_seq_one_letter_code
_entity_poly.pdbx_strand_id
1 'polypeptide(L)'
;AQSRGFSTSEVMLLYLIFNVSASILAIPAGRLSDRFGRSRILIPGYLIYGLVYLGFALLTSKVSLLILFVAYGVYTAFISGAERALIAEASPAEYKGTVLGIYGMLQGFGLLFSSMIAGWMWNVWGSNAPFWFGGVLGIVSALLIAVILCSGKGRKAMSRSV
;
A
#
# COMPACT_ATOMS: atom_id res chain seq x y z
N ALA A 1 16.72 -6.74 4.72
CA ALA A 1 17.93 -5.89 4.62
C ALA A 1 19.12 -6.51 5.35
N GLN A 2 18.99 -6.87 6.64
CA GLN A 2 20.11 -7.48 7.41
C GLN A 2 20.63 -8.78 6.78
N SER A 3 19.76 -9.65 6.28
CA SER A 3 20.13 -10.87 5.55
C SER A 3 20.90 -10.61 4.25
N ARG A 4 20.99 -9.36 3.80
CA ARG A 4 21.69 -8.90 2.59
C ARG A 4 22.91 -8.03 2.91
N GLY A 5 23.46 -8.14 4.12
CA GLY A 5 24.70 -7.47 4.52
C GLY A 5 24.57 -6.00 4.92
N PHE A 6 23.36 -5.56 5.28
CA PHE A 6 23.16 -4.23 5.87
C PHE A 6 23.41 -4.28 7.38
N SER A 7 24.13 -3.29 7.88
CA SER A 7 24.26 -3.05 9.32
C SER A 7 22.93 -2.59 9.92
N THR A 8 22.77 -2.74 11.22
CA THR A 8 21.55 -2.28 11.92
C THR A 8 21.30 -0.80 11.71
N SER A 9 22.36 0.03 11.71
CA SER A 9 22.25 1.48 11.47
C SER A 9 21.77 1.79 10.04
N GLU A 10 22.25 1.07 9.04
CA GLU A 10 21.78 1.23 7.65
C GLU A 10 20.30 0.86 7.50
N VAL A 11 19.84 -0.17 8.20
CA VAL A 11 18.41 -0.56 8.22
C VAL A 11 17.55 0.54 8.86
N MET A 12 18.03 1.12 9.96
CA MET A 12 17.34 2.26 10.60
C MET A 12 17.26 3.49 9.66
N LEU A 13 18.33 3.76 8.93
CA LEU A 13 18.35 4.84 7.93
C LEU A 13 17.35 4.58 6.79
N LEU A 14 17.28 3.36 6.27
CA LEU A 14 16.28 3.00 5.25
C LEU A 14 14.85 3.20 5.76
N TYR A 15 14.58 2.82 7.01
CA TYR A 15 13.27 3.04 7.63
C TYR A 15 12.97 4.52 7.85
N LEU A 16 13.97 5.32 8.22
CA LEU A 16 13.84 6.78 8.33
C LEU A 16 13.52 7.41 6.96
N ILE A 17 14.25 7.04 5.91
CA ILE A 17 14.04 7.53 4.55
C ILE A 17 12.62 7.19 4.07
N PHE A 18 12.15 5.97 4.30
CA PHE A 18 10.78 5.56 4.04
C PHE A 18 9.76 6.48 4.73
N ASN A 19 9.89 6.69 6.04
CA ASN A 19 8.95 7.52 6.80
C ASN A 19 8.98 8.99 6.36
N VAL A 20 10.16 9.55 6.11
CA VAL A 20 10.33 10.93 5.62
C VAL A 20 9.70 11.07 4.24
N SER A 21 9.94 10.13 3.32
CA SER A 21 9.34 10.12 1.99
C SER A 21 7.81 10.05 2.07
N ALA A 22 7.27 9.17 2.89
CA ALA A 22 5.83 9.03 3.09
C ALA A 22 5.22 10.31 3.67
N SER A 23 5.87 10.94 4.66
CA SER A 23 5.38 12.15 5.31
C SER A 23 5.40 13.37 4.38
N ILE A 24 6.49 13.59 3.65
CA ILE A 24 6.61 14.71 2.70
C ILE A 24 5.58 14.57 1.58
N LEU A 25 5.37 13.36 1.08
CA LEU A 25 4.48 13.10 -0.04
C LEU A 25 3.00 12.97 0.37
N ALA A 26 2.69 12.87 1.66
CA ALA A 26 1.31 12.73 2.14
C ALA A 26 0.41 13.89 1.71
N ILE A 27 0.90 15.14 1.82
CA ILE A 27 0.13 16.33 1.42
C ILE A 27 -0.09 16.39 -0.10
N PRO A 28 0.94 16.30 -0.96
CA PRO A 28 0.72 16.30 -2.41
C PRO A 28 -0.08 15.10 -2.89
N ALA A 29 0.09 13.92 -2.29
CA ALA A 29 -0.70 12.74 -2.60
C ALA A 29 -2.18 12.93 -2.25
N GLY A 30 -2.49 13.55 -1.11
CA GLY A 30 -3.85 13.91 -0.72
C GLY A 30 -4.51 14.85 -1.73
N ARG A 31 -3.83 15.93 -2.11
CA ARG A 31 -4.33 16.88 -3.13
C ARG A 31 -4.55 16.21 -4.49
N LEU A 32 -3.66 15.31 -4.88
CA LEU A 32 -3.78 14.56 -6.13
C LEU A 32 -4.98 13.60 -6.09
N SER A 33 -5.19 12.95 -4.94
CA SER A 33 -6.33 12.09 -4.65
C SER A 33 -7.66 12.83 -4.76
N ASP A 34 -7.74 14.04 -4.21
CA ASP A 34 -8.94 14.88 -4.30
C ASP A 34 -9.21 15.36 -5.75
N ARG A 35 -8.15 15.64 -6.53
CA ARG A 35 -8.28 16.12 -7.91
C ARG A 35 -8.65 15.03 -8.92
N PHE A 36 -8.03 13.85 -8.82
CA PHE A 36 -8.23 12.75 -9.79
C PHE A 36 -9.29 11.74 -9.38
N GLY A 37 -9.77 11.85 -8.15
CA GLY A 37 -10.73 10.93 -7.54
C GLY A 37 -10.03 9.82 -6.75
N ARG A 38 -10.49 9.63 -5.53
CA ARG A 38 -9.86 8.74 -4.53
C ARG A 38 -9.77 7.28 -5.01
N SER A 39 -10.83 6.77 -5.64
CA SER A 39 -10.81 5.41 -6.17
C SER A 39 -9.80 5.19 -7.29
N ARG A 40 -9.56 6.21 -8.12
CA ARG A 40 -8.62 6.10 -9.25
C ARG A 40 -7.17 6.10 -8.80
N ILE A 41 -6.87 6.81 -7.72
CA ILE A 41 -5.50 6.88 -7.18
C ILE A 41 -5.06 5.56 -6.54
N LEU A 42 -6.00 4.70 -6.16
CA LEU A 42 -5.69 3.36 -5.64
C LEU A 42 -5.00 2.48 -6.68
N ILE A 43 -5.35 2.63 -7.97
CA ILE A 43 -4.76 1.82 -9.06
C ILE A 43 -3.23 2.00 -9.12
N PRO A 44 -2.70 3.24 -9.36
CA PRO A 44 -1.26 3.43 -9.39
C PRO A 44 -0.61 3.13 -8.03
N GLY A 45 -1.30 3.37 -6.92
CA GLY A 45 -0.80 3.02 -5.60
C GLY A 45 -0.53 1.52 -5.46
N TYR A 46 -1.50 0.67 -5.73
CA TYR A 46 -1.32 -0.79 -5.65
C TYR A 46 -0.36 -1.33 -6.73
N LEU A 47 -0.27 -0.68 -7.90
CA LEU A 47 0.76 -1.00 -8.90
C LEU A 47 2.17 -0.74 -8.36
N ILE A 48 2.40 0.44 -7.77
CA ILE A 48 3.69 0.79 -7.15
C ILE A 48 4.01 -0.23 -6.05
N TYR A 49 3.04 -0.58 -5.19
CA TYR A 49 3.21 -1.60 -4.17
C TYR A 49 3.68 -2.93 -4.76
N GLY A 50 2.96 -3.43 -5.77
CA GLY A 50 3.29 -4.70 -6.42
C GLY A 50 4.70 -4.68 -7.02
N LEU A 51 5.07 -3.62 -7.74
CA LEU A 51 6.39 -3.45 -8.35
C LEU A 51 7.50 -3.34 -7.30
N VAL A 52 7.27 -2.62 -6.22
CA VAL A 52 8.24 -2.48 -5.11
C VAL A 52 8.47 -3.83 -4.43
N TYR A 53 7.43 -4.60 -4.18
CA TYR A 53 7.55 -5.93 -3.58
C TYR A 53 8.29 -6.91 -4.50
N LEU A 54 8.00 -6.91 -5.81
CA LEU A 54 8.77 -7.68 -6.79
C LEU A 54 10.23 -7.20 -6.85
N GLY A 55 10.45 -5.90 -6.77
CA GLY A 55 11.78 -5.32 -6.66
C GLY A 55 12.54 -5.84 -5.42
N PHE A 56 11.90 -5.90 -4.26
CA PHE A 56 12.49 -6.48 -3.06
C PHE A 56 12.79 -7.99 -3.20
N ALA A 57 12.05 -8.72 -4.01
CA ALA A 57 12.32 -10.13 -4.29
C ALA A 57 13.55 -10.31 -5.21
N LEU A 58 13.72 -9.43 -6.20
CA LEU A 58 14.70 -9.59 -7.28
C LEU A 58 16.00 -8.83 -7.05
N LEU A 59 15.93 -7.63 -6.51
CA LEU A 59 17.06 -6.71 -6.41
C LEU A 59 17.76 -6.85 -5.07
N THR A 60 19.11 -6.95 -5.10
CA THR A 60 19.94 -7.15 -3.90
C THR A 60 20.91 -6.00 -3.64
N SER A 61 21.12 -5.12 -4.62
CA SER A 61 22.01 -3.98 -4.51
C SER A 61 21.55 -2.98 -3.45
N LYS A 62 22.50 -2.39 -2.70
CA LYS A 62 22.22 -1.37 -1.69
C LYS A 62 21.48 -0.16 -2.28
N VAL A 63 21.89 0.31 -3.45
CA VAL A 63 21.26 1.44 -4.14
C VAL A 63 19.82 1.10 -4.56
N SER A 64 19.62 -0.10 -5.12
CA SER A 64 18.28 -0.54 -5.50
C SER A 64 17.34 -0.62 -4.31
N LEU A 65 17.80 -1.12 -3.17
CA LEU A 65 17.00 -1.18 -1.94
C LEU A 65 16.62 0.22 -1.44
N LEU A 66 17.54 1.19 -1.51
CA LEU A 66 17.24 2.57 -1.14
C LEU A 66 16.12 3.17 -2.02
N ILE A 67 16.22 2.98 -3.34
CA ILE A 67 15.19 3.43 -4.29
C ILE A 67 13.85 2.75 -3.99
N LEU A 68 13.84 1.45 -3.70
CA LEU A 68 12.62 0.72 -3.36
C LEU A 68 11.99 1.21 -2.06
N PHE A 69 12.78 1.58 -1.04
CA PHE A 69 12.24 2.16 0.20
C PHE A 69 11.62 3.53 -0.03
N VAL A 70 12.20 4.37 -0.88
CA VAL A 70 11.58 5.65 -1.29
C VAL A 70 10.29 5.38 -2.05
N ALA A 71 10.27 4.48 -3.03
CA ALA A 71 9.08 4.11 -3.78
C ALA A 71 7.98 3.51 -2.88
N TYR A 72 8.36 2.76 -1.86
CA TYR A 72 7.43 2.27 -0.85
C TYR A 72 6.82 3.39 -0.01
N GLY A 73 7.60 4.43 0.29
CA GLY A 73 7.10 5.67 0.91
C GLY A 73 6.09 6.39 0.03
N VAL A 74 6.34 6.47 -1.28
CA VAL A 74 5.38 7.01 -2.26
C VAL A 74 4.06 6.24 -2.22
N TYR A 75 4.12 4.92 -2.33
CA TYR A 75 2.94 4.06 -2.22
C TYR A 75 2.14 4.35 -0.96
N THR A 76 2.81 4.36 0.20
CA THR A 76 2.16 4.58 1.50
C THR A 76 1.47 5.93 1.56
N ALA A 77 2.08 6.99 1.03
CA ALA A 77 1.50 8.33 0.96
C ALA A 77 0.22 8.36 0.11
N PHE A 78 0.19 7.64 -1.02
CA PHE A 78 -0.98 7.60 -1.90
C PHE A 78 -2.13 6.79 -1.30
N ILE A 79 -1.85 5.65 -0.72
CA ILE A 79 -2.89 4.68 -0.31
C ILE A 79 -3.50 5.03 1.04
N SER A 80 -2.68 5.32 2.07
CA SER A 80 -3.17 5.47 3.45
C SER A 80 -4.20 6.59 3.61
N GLY A 81 -4.03 7.70 2.89
CA GLY A 81 -4.99 8.82 2.90
C GLY A 81 -6.23 8.52 2.07
N ALA A 82 -6.04 7.99 0.84
CA ALA A 82 -7.12 7.72 -0.11
C ALA A 82 -8.11 6.68 0.42
N GLU A 83 -7.62 5.58 1.01
CA GLU A 83 -8.49 4.53 1.57
C GLU A 83 -9.38 5.04 2.69
N ARG A 84 -8.79 5.69 3.70
CA ARG A 84 -9.56 6.24 4.84
C ARG A 84 -10.57 7.29 4.40
N ALA A 85 -10.17 8.15 3.48
CA ALA A 85 -11.03 9.18 2.95
C ALA A 85 -12.20 8.60 2.13
N LEU A 86 -11.94 7.56 1.32
CA LEU A 86 -12.98 6.86 0.56
C LEU A 86 -14.03 6.22 1.48
N ILE A 87 -13.57 5.58 2.56
CA ILE A 87 -14.45 4.95 3.55
C ILE A 87 -15.26 6.02 4.29
N ALA A 88 -14.63 7.13 4.70
CA ALA A 88 -15.31 8.22 5.37
C ALA A 88 -16.36 8.91 4.49
N GLU A 89 -16.15 8.99 3.18
CA GLU A 89 -17.13 9.53 2.22
C GLU A 89 -18.30 8.59 2.01
N ALA A 90 -18.04 7.29 1.93
CA ALA A 90 -19.08 6.28 1.74
C ALA A 90 -19.93 6.05 3.01
N SER A 91 -19.51 6.60 4.16
CA SER A 91 -20.17 6.38 5.45
C SER A 91 -21.15 7.49 5.77
N PRO A 92 -22.35 7.15 6.35
CA PRO A 92 -23.27 8.15 6.88
C PRO A 92 -22.57 9.03 7.92
N ALA A 93 -22.93 10.32 7.98
CA ALA A 93 -22.26 11.29 8.84
C ALA A 93 -22.26 10.89 10.33
N GLU A 94 -23.34 10.28 10.80
CA GLU A 94 -23.55 9.83 12.19
C GLU A 94 -22.64 8.65 12.57
N TYR A 95 -22.24 7.81 11.61
CA TYR A 95 -21.49 6.56 11.86
C TYR A 95 -20.06 6.58 11.36
N LYS A 96 -19.56 7.71 10.86
CA LYS A 96 -18.19 7.81 10.30
C LYS A 96 -17.12 7.29 11.25
N GLY A 97 -17.19 7.65 12.52
CA GLY A 97 -16.24 7.18 13.53
C GLY A 97 -16.29 5.66 13.72
N THR A 98 -17.49 5.09 13.82
CA THR A 98 -17.68 3.65 13.97
C THR A 98 -17.18 2.88 12.77
N VAL A 99 -17.50 3.33 11.56
CA VAL A 99 -17.06 2.67 10.31
C VAL A 99 -15.55 2.73 10.17
N LEU A 100 -14.91 3.87 10.46
CA LEU A 100 -13.45 3.99 10.48
C LEU A 100 -12.81 3.12 11.56
N GLY A 101 -13.46 2.97 12.72
CA GLY A 101 -13.01 2.07 13.78
C GLY A 101 -13.04 0.59 13.34
N ILE A 102 -14.17 0.15 12.73
CA ILE A 102 -14.29 -1.19 12.16
C ILE A 102 -13.25 -1.44 11.07
N TYR A 103 -13.04 -0.45 10.17
CA TYR A 103 -11.99 -0.54 9.17
C TYR A 103 -10.61 -0.72 9.79
N GLY A 104 -10.26 0.07 10.81
CA GLY A 104 -8.99 -0.06 11.52
C GLY A 104 -8.82 -1.41 12.21
N MET A 105 -9.89 -1.95 12.77
CA MET A 105 -9.92 -3.29 13.37
C MET A 105 -9.66 -4.37 12.30
N LEU A 106 -10.36 -4.33 11.17
CA LEU A 106 -10.16 -5.27 10.07
C LEU A 106 -8.75 -5.17 9.49
N GLN A 107 -8.22 -3.96 9.36
CA GLN A 107 -6.84 -3.71 8.93
C GLN A 107 -5.83 -4.32 9.91
N GLY A 108 -6.05 -4.17 11.22
CA GLY A 108 -5.20 -4.78 12.25
C GLY A 108 -5.23 -6.31 12.21
N PHE A 109 -6.40 -6.93 12.08
CA PHE A 109 -6.52 -8.38 11.88
C PHE A 109 -5.83 -8.83 10.59
N GLY A 110 -6.05 -8.12 9.49
CA GLY A 110 -5.39 -8.40 8.21
C GLY A 110 -3.86 -8.37 8.35
N LEU A 111 -3.33 -7.39 9.07
CA LEU A 111 -1.89 -7.27 9.33
C LEU A 111 -1.36 -8.45 10.17
N LEU A 112 -2.10 -8.88 11.19
CA LEU A 112 -1.74 -10.03 12.02
C LEU A 112 -1.64 -11.31 11.18
N PHE A 113 -2.71 -11.63 10.42
CA PHE A 113 -2.72 -12.83 9.58
C PHE A 113 -1.67 -12.78 8.47
N SER A 114 -1.49 -11.63 7.82
CA SER A 114 -0.47 -11.48 6.79
C SER A 114 0.94 -11.66 7.35
N SER A 115 1.21 -11.19 8.57
CA SER A 115 2.49 -11.39 9.24
C SER A 115 2.76 -12.87 9.56
N MET A 116 1.73 -13.60 10.00
CA MET A 116 1.84 -15.04 10.24
C MET A 116 2.13 -15.82 8.96
N ILE A 117 1.38 -15.52 7.89
CA ILE A 117 1.58 -16.15 6.58
C ILE A 117 2.97 -15.83 6.02
N ALA A 118 3.38 -14.56 6.10
CA ALA A 118 4.70 -14.13 5.63
C ALA A 118 5.83 -14.80 6.42
N GLY A 119 5.69 -14.92 7.73
CA GLY A 119 6.66 -15.64 8.58
C GLY A 119 6.75 -17.12 8.24
N TRP A 120 5.61 -17.78 8.03
CA TRP A 120 5.57 -19.18 7.58
C TRP A 120 6.21 -19.36 6.20
N MET A 121 5.85 -18.53 5.22
CA MET A 121 6.45 -18.56 3.89
C MET A 121 7.97 -18.33 3.92
N TRP A 122 8.42 -17.42 4.79
CA TRP A 122 9.86 -17.17 4.98
C TRP A 122 10.60 -18.42 5.44
N ASN A 123 10.03 -19.16 6.37
CA ASN A 123 10.65 -20.37 6.94
C ASN A 123 10.62 -21.56 5.95
N VAL A 124 9.57 -21.72 5.16
CA VAL A 124 9.38 -22.87 4.27
C VAL A 124 10.00 -22.66 2.89
N TRP A 125 9.82 -21.48 2.30
CA TRP A 125 10.24 -21.18 0.92
C TRP A 125 11.34 -20.12 0.82
N GLY A 126 11.83 -19.64 1.95
CA GLY A 126 12.92 -18.67 2.00
C GLY A 126 12.48 -17.20 1.97
N SER A 127 13.47 -16.33 2.17
CA SER A 127 13.27 -14.89 2.42
C SER A 127 12.60 -14.11 1.29
N ASN A 128 12.63 -14.61 0.06
CA ASN A 128 12.04 -13.93 -1.10
C ASN A 128 10.56 -14.27 -1.32
N ALA A 129 10.07 -15.39 -0.79
CA ALA A 129 8.71 -15.88 -1.02
C ALA A 129 7.61 -14.90 -0.59
N PRO A 130 7.66 -14.24 0.60
CA PRO A 130 6.65 -13.26 0.98
C PRO A 130 6.60 -12.05 0.05
N PHE A 131 7.76 -11.65 -0.50
CA PHE A 131 7.84 -10.53 -1.42
C PHE A 131 7.23 -10.85 -2.78
N TRP A 132 7.46 -12.06 -3.31
CA TRP A 132 6.80 -12.53 -4.52
C TRP A 132 5.29 -12.59 -4.35
N PHE A 133 4.83 -13.17 -3.25
CA PHE A 133 3.41 -13.29 -2.95
C PHE A 133 2.73 -11.91 -2.81
N GLY A 134 3.32 -11.00 -2.02
CA GLY A 134 2.81 -9.65 -1.86
C GLY A 134 2.84 -8.84 -3.16
N GLY A 135 3.89 -9.00 -3.97
CA GLY A 135 4.02 -8.34 -5.27
C GLY A 135 2.93 -8.75 -6.26
N VAL A 136 2.68 -10.05 -6.38
CA VAL A 136 1.61 -10.58 -7.24
C VAL A 136 0.23 -10.12 -6.75
N LEU A 137 -0.04 -10.21 -5.44
CA LEU A 137 -1.31 -9.73 -4.87
C LEU A 137 -1.52 -8.23 -5.10
N GLY A 138 -0.47 -7.41 -5.01
CA GLY A 138 -0.55 -5.99 -5.29
C GLY A 138 -0.96 -5.69 -6.73
N ILE A 139 -0.35 -6.37 -7.69
CA ILE A 139 -0.69 -6.23 -9.12
C ILE A 139 -2.11 -6.71 -9.39
N VAL A 140 -2.49 -7.87 -8.85
CA VAL A 140 -3.86 -8.40 -8.99
C VAL A 140 -4.88 -7.42 -8.41
N SER A 141 -4.60 -6.83 -7.24
CA SER A 141 -5.47 -5.83 -6.62
C SER A 141 -5.62 -4.60 -7.49
N ALA A 142 -4.53 -4.10 -8.09
CA ALA A 142 -4.57 -2.96 -9.02
C ALA A 142 -5.43 -3.26 -10.25
N LEU A 143 -5.28 -4.45 -10.83
CA LEU A 143 -6.06 -4.89 -11.98
C LEU A 143 -7.54 -5.05 -11.64
N LEU A 144 -7.88 -5.65 -10.51
CA LEU A 144 -9.26 -5.80 -10.06
C LEU A 144 -9.94 -4.44 -9.86
N ILE A 145 -9.27 -3.49 -9.22
CA ILE A 145 -9.79 -2.14 -9.05
C ILE A 145 -9.99 -1.47 -10.41
N ALA A 146 -9.03 -1.60 -11.33
CA ALA A 146 -9.15 -1.05 -12.68
C ALA A 146 -10.36 -1.63 -13.43
N VAL A 147 -10.56 -2.94 -13.38
CA VAL A 147 -11.70 -3.62 -14.01
C VAL A 147 -13.03 -3.15 -13.41
N ILE A 148 -13.12 -3.03 -12.09
CA ILE A 148 -14.34 -2.56 -11.39
C ILE A 148 -14.67 -1.13 -11.80
N LEU A 149 -13.66 -0.25 -11.89
CA LEU A 149 -13.86 1.15 -12.28
C LEU A 149 -14.20 1.30 -13.78
N CYS A 150 -13.67 0.45 -14.65
CA CYS A 150 -13.98 0.44 -16.08
C CYS A 150 -15.33 -0.23 -16.37
N SER A 151 -15.74 -1.23 -15.61
CA SER A 151 -17.03 -1.88 -15.70
C SER A 151 -18.09 -0.98 -15.11
N GLY A 152 -18.92 -0.32 -15.92
CA GLY A 152 -19.88 0.76 -15.60
C GLY A 152 -20.71 0.69 -14.29
N LYS A 153 -20.56 -0.36 -13.48
CA LYS A 153 -21.07 -0.47 -12.10
C LYS A 153 -20.38 0.49 -11.13
N GLY A 154 -19.08 0.74 -11.29
CA GLY A 154 -18.34 1.72 -10.49
C GLY A 154 -18.73 3.18 -10.79
N ARG A 155 -19.14 3.48 -12.01
CA ARG A 155 -19.58 4.81 -12.41
C ARG A 155 -20.89 5.25 -11.73
N LYS A 156 -21.82 4.31 -11.48
CA LYS A 156 -23.09 4.59 -10.81
C LYS A 156 -22.95 4.76 -9.29
N ALA A 157 -22.01 4.08 -8.65
CA ALA A 157 -21.72 4.25 -7.22
C ALA A 157 -21.04 5.61 -6.96
N MET A 158 -20.18 6.06 -7.86
CA MET A 158 -19.44 7.33 -7.75
C MET A 158 -20.28 8.56 -8.09
N SER A 159 -21.31 8.42 -8.93
CA SER A 159 -22.28 9.49 -9.28
C SER A 159 -23.34 9.75 -8.20
N ARG A 160 -23.44 8.89 -7.20
CA ARG A 160 -24.35 9.05 -6.04
C ARG A 160 -23.68 9.66 -4.81
N SER A 161 -22.37 9.92 -4.87
CA SER A 161 -21.57 10.48 -3.77
C SER A 161 -21.08 11.91 -4.06
N VAL A 162 -21.67 12.60 -5.01
CA VAL A 162 -21.47 14.04 -5.30
C VAL A 162 -22.72 14.82 -4.90
#